data_9f36fee96ac5612cfeb68eb456492f93
#
_entry.id   9f36fee96ac5612cfeb68eb456492f93
#
_cell.length_a   1.000
_cell.length_b   1.000
_cell.length_c   1.000
_cell.angle_alpha   90.00
_cell.angle_beta   90.00
_cell.angle_gamma   90.00
#
_symmetry.space_group_name_H-M   'P 1'
#
loop_
_entity.id
_entity.type
_entity.pdbx_description
1 polymer ?
#
loop_
_entity_poly.entity_id
_entity_poly.type
_entity_poly.pdbx_seq_one_letter_code
_entity_poly.pdbx_strand_id
1 'polypeptide(L)'
;VRLILLCVGRSKAGAERDLSLRYIERANAAGRAVGFSGVELRELDESRARRPEDRKSDEAKAILAALAPGAELVAFDEGGKLLGSRDFSIHLGKRRDVGTPAMALAIGGPDGLAAEVREKASLVLSLGPMTFPHNLARIIAAEQIYRAATILSGHPYHRD
;
A
#
# COMPACT_ATOMS: atom_id res chain seq x y z
N VAL A 1 -8.88 11.34 -4.40
CA VAL A 1 -8.06 10.69 -3.34
C VAL A 1 -6.62 10.51 -3.82
N ARG A 2 -5.64 10.83 -2.97
CA ARG A 2 -4.23 10.55 -3.21
C ARG A 2 -3.89 9.17 -2.63
N LEU A 3 -3.20 8.33 -3.38
CA LEU A 3 -2.78 7.01 -2.93
C LEU A 3 -1.28 7.00 -2.65
N ILE A 4 -0.88 6.55 -1.46
CA ILE A 4 0.51 6.52 -1.02
C ILE A 4 0.84 5.08 -0.61
N LEU A 5 1.66 4.39 -1.41
CA LEU A 5 2.22 3.12 -0.99
C LEU A 5 3.38 3.41 -0.04
N LEU A 6 3.16 3.18 1.25
CA LEU A 6 4.06 3.51 2.34
C LEU A 6 4.79 2.25 2.81
N CYS A 7 6.09 2.16 2.54
CA CYS A 7 6.86 0.95 2.77
C CYS A 7 7.99 1.20 3.79
N VAL A 8 8.10 0.32 4.78
CA VAL A 8 9.27 0.27 5.66
C VAL A 8 10.41 -0.43 4.92
N GLY A 9 11.58 0.15 4.98
CA GLY A 9 12.77 -0.28 4.24
C GLY A 9 12.94 0.44 2.91
N ARG A 10 14.19 0.80 2.61
CA ARG A 10 14.55 1.40 1.32
C ARG A 10 14.96 0.32 0.34
N SER A 11 14.37 0.34 -0.85
CA SER A 11 14.77 -0.56 -1.94
C SER A 11 16.15 -0.18 -2.46
N LYS A 12 17.01 -1.17 -2.58
CA LYS A 12 18.27 -1.02 -3.31
C LYS A 12 18.01 -0.92 -4.82
N ALA A 13 18.91 -0.26 -5.55
CA ALA A 13 18.86 -0.26 -7.02
C ALA A 13 18.86 -1.71 -7.55
N GLY A 14 17.99 -1.97 -8.53
CA GLY A 14 17.83 -3.28 -9.12
C GLY A 14 16.43 -3.53 -9.68
N ALA A 15 16.22 -4.71 -10.24
CA ALA A 15 15.01 -5.08 -10.96
C ALA A 15 13.72 -4.93 -10.13
N GLU A 16 13.76 -5.26 -8.83
CA GLU A 16 12.60 -5.18 -7.94
C GLU A 16 12.15 -3.73 -7.74
N ARG A 17 13.11 -2.84 -7.50
CA ARG A 17 12.84 -1.40 -7.38
C ARG A 17 12.29 -0.83 -8.68
N ASP A 18 12.93 -1.14 -9.80
CA ASP A 18 12.53 -0.64 -11.11
C ASP A 18 11.12 -1.10 -11.47
N LEU A 19 10.77 -2.34 -11.13
CA LEU A 19 9.45 -2.89 -11.40
C LEU A 19 8.38 -2.22 -10.52
N SER A 20 8.65 -2.02 -9.23
CA SER A 20 7.71 -1.33 -8.34
C SER A 20 7.45 0.11 -8.80
N LEU A 21 8.50 0.86 -9.16
CA LEU A 21 8.38 2.22 -9.68
C LEU A 21 7.60 2.26 -10.99
N ARG A 22 7.83 1.31 -11.89
CA ARG A 22 7.08 1.20 -13.15
C ARG A 22 5.57 1.03 -12.91
N TYR A 23 5.17 0.20 -11.94
CA TYR A 23 3.75 0.07 -11.59
C TYR A 23 3.19 1.32 -10.95
N ILE A 24 3.95 2.02 -10.11
CA ILE A 24 3.54 3.32 -9.55
C ILE A 24 3.31 4.36 -10.65
N GLU A 25 4.20 4.46 -11.62
CA GLU A 25 4.05 5.36 -12.77
C GLU A 25 2.78 5.04 -13.58
N ARG A 26 2.56 3.76 -13.89
CA ARG A 26 1.35 3.30 -14.58
C ARG A 26 0.09 3.59 -13.77
N ALA A 27 0.12 3.32 -12.45
CA ALA A 27 -0.99 3.59 -11.56
C ALA A 27 -1.30 5.09 -11.49
N ASN A 28 -0.27 5.93 -11.44
CA ASN A 28 -0.42 7.38 -11.44
C ASN A 28 -1.03 7.89 -12.76
N ALA A 29 -0.59 7.37 -13.90
CA ALA A 29 -1.13 7.74 -15.20
C ALA A 29 -2.61 7.30 -15.35
N ALA A 30 -2.92 6.02 -15.08
CA ALA A 30 -4.27 5.48 -15.18
C ALA A 30 -5.22 6.07 -14.13
N GLY A 31 -4.72 6.34 -12.94
CA GLY A 31 -5.50 6.84 -11.81
C GLY A 31 -6.10 8.22 -12.04
N ARG A 32 -5.46 9.06 -12.84
CA ARG A 32 -5.98 10.41 -13.16
C ARG A 32 -7.36 10.36 -13.82
N ALA A 33 -7.57 9.41 -14.72
CA ALA A 33 -8.82 9.24 -15.44
C ALA A 33 -9.97 8.79 -14.51
N VAL A 34 -9.64 8.22 -13.36
CA VAL A 34 -10.62 7.71 -12.38
C VAL A 34 -10.63 8.52 -11.08
N GLY A 35 -10.07 9.74 -11.07
CA GLY A 35 -10.15 10.65 -9.93
C GLY A 35 -9.14 10.38 -8.81
N PHE A 36 -8.07 9.62 -9.07
CA PHE A 36 -6.93 9.58 -8.16
C PHE A 36 -6.05 10.80 -8.42
N SER A 37 -5.90 11.66 -7.42
CA SER A 37 -5.14 12.90 -7.56
C SER A 37 -3.61 12.70 -7.57
N GLY A 38 -3.16 11.50 -7.29
CA GLY A 38 -1.77 11.08 -7.39
C GLY A 38 -1.58 9.69 -6.80
N VAL A 39 -0.59 8.95 -7.32
CA VAL A 39 -0.13 7.68 -6.77
C VAL A 39 1.38 7.78 -6.58
N GLU A 40 1.86 7.56 -5.38
CA GLU A 40 3.29 7.65 -5.05
C GLU A 40 3.76 6.48 -4.18
N LEU A 41 5.05 6.17 -4.28
CA LEU A 41 5.75 5.29 -3.36
C LEU A 41 6.54 6.15 -2.38
N ARG A 42 6.37 5.89 -1.08
CA ARG A 42 7.15 6.52 -0.01
C ARG A 42 7.82 5.46 0.84
N GLU A 43 9.12 5.59 1.01
CA GLU A 43 9.92 4.67 1.80
C GLU A 43 10.29 5.30 3.14
N LEU A 44 10.17 4.51 4.20
CA LEU A 44 10.60 4.82 5.56
C LEU A 44 11.82 3.96 5.91
N ASP A 45 12.69 4.49 6.76
CA ASP A 45 13.84 3.72 7.23
C ASP A 45 13.41 2.60 8.17
N GLU A 46 14.05 1.44 8.05
CA GLU A 46 13.92 0.36 9.05
C GLU A 46 14.53 0.79 10.39
N SER A 47 13.88 0.41 11.49
CA SER A 47 14.45 0.60 12.81
C SER A 47 15.71 -0.25 13.00
N ARG A 48 16.69 0.32 13.68
CA ARG A 48 17.93 -0.36 14.06
C ARG A 48 17.93 -0.89 15.49
N ALA A 49 16.78 -0.89 16.15
CA ALA A 49 16.63 -1.43 17.49
C ALA A 49 16.97 -2.92 17.51
N ARG A 50 17.51 -3.39 18.65
CA ARG A 50 18.00 -4.78 18.76
C ARG A 50 16.84 -5.79 18.78
N ARG A 51 15.76 -5.47 19.50
CA ARG A 51 14.61 -6.37 19.67
C ARG A 51 13.57 -6.15 18.57
N PRO A 52 12.96 -7.22 18.05
CA PRO A 52 11.90 -7.12 17.03
C PRO A 52 10.73 -6.23 17.46
N GLU A 53 10.32 -6.30 18.74
CA GLU A 53 9.21 -5.49 19.26
C GLU A 53 9.53 -4.00 19.23
N ASP A 54 10.78 -3.63 19.58
CA ASP A 54 11.21 -2.23 19.55
C ASP A 54 11.29 -1.72 18.11
N ARG A 55 11.80 -2.55 17.17
CA ARG A 55 11.79 -2.20 15.74
C ARG A 55 10.38 -1.93 15.23
N LYS A 56 9.45 -2.85 15.52
CA LYS A 56 8.04 -2.69 15.11
C LYS A 56 7.40 -1.44 15.72
N SER A 57 7.70 -1.14 16.98
CA SER A 57 7.19 0.07 17.65
C SER A 57 7.74 1.35 17.03
N ASP A 58 9.04 1.41 16.73
CA ASP A 58 9.65 2.57 16.09
C ASP A 58 9.10 2.79 14.68
N GLU A 59 8.98 1.71 13.90
CA GLU A 59 8.45 1.74 12.54
C GLU A 59 6.96 2.12 12.53
N ALA A 60 6.17 1.67 13.53
CA ALA A 60 4.80 2.08 13.69
C ALA A 60 4.66 3.59 13.92
N LYS A 61 5.49 4.16 14.80
CA LYS A 61 5.52 5.61 15.01
C LYS A 61 5.83 6.36 13.72
N ALA A 62 6.80 5.88 12.94
CA ALA A 62 7.16 6.47 11.65
C ALA A 62 6.01 6.39 10.64
N ILE A 63 5.33 5.23 10.54
CA ILE A 63 4.16 5.05 9.66
C ILE A 63 3.04 6.03 10.05
N LEU A 64 2.68 6.08 11.33
CA LEU A 64 1.59 6.92 11.80
C LEU A 64 1.92 8.42 11.66
N ALA A 65 3.17 8.82 11.88
CA ALA A 65 3.62 10.20 11.69
C ALA A 65 3.66 10.62 10.20
N ALA A 66 3.79 9.66 9.28
CA ALA A 66 3.79 9.93 7.84
C ALA A 66 2.38 10.11 7.25
N LEU A 67 1.32 9.85 8.02
CA LEU A 67 -0.06 10.03 7.57
C LEU A 67 -0.39 11.53 7.47
N ALA A 68 -0.93 11.93 6.33
CA ALA A 68 -1.48 13.28 6.18
C ALA A 68 -2.75 13.45 7.03
N PRO A 69 -3.10 14.68 7.45
CA PRO A 69 -4.36 14.94 8.13
C PRO A 69 -5.57 14.42 7.32
N GLY A 70 -6.44 13.65 7.96
CA GLY A 70 -7.61 13.05 7.31
C GLY A 70 -7.32 11.86 6.40
N ALA A 71 -6.08 11.41 6.30
CA ALA A 71 -5.74 10.21 5.53
C ALA A 71 -6.27 8.95 6.20
N GLU A 72 -6.78 8.03 5.39
CA GLU A 72 -7.09 6.68 5.83
C GLU A 72 -5.87 5.76 5.68
N LEU A 73 -5.77 4.79 6.58
CA LEU A 73 -4.71 3.79 6.57
C LEU A 73 -5.27 2.43 6.16
N VAL A 74 -4.64 1.81 5.18
CA VAL A 74 -4.79 0.38 4.83
C VAL A 74 -3.49 -0.30 5.23
N ALA A 75 -3.56 -1.38 5.99
CA ALA A 75 -2.39 -2.14 6.41
C ALA A 75 -2.33 -3.47 5.67
N PHE A 76 -1.18 -3.79 5.05
CA PHE A 76 -0.95 -5.11 4.50
C PHE A 76 -0.38 -6.03 5.59
N ASP A 77 -1.13 -7.07 5.93
CA ASP A 77 -0.76 -8.04 6.96
C ASP A 77 -1.34 -9.42 6.58
N GLU A 78 -0.60 -10.49 6.84
CA GLU A 78 -1.03 -11.86 6.51
C GLU A 78 -2.34 -12.26 7.19
N GLY A 79 -2.62 -11.73 8.37
CA GLY A 79 -3.87 -11.93 9.13
C GLY A 79 -5.03 -11.05 8.67
N GLY A 80 -4.87 -10.27 7.60
CA GLY A 80 -5.89 -9.38 7.08
C GLY A 80 -6.99 -10.09 6.28
N LYS A 81 -7.95 -9.31 5.81
CA LYS A 81 -9.02 -9.79 4.93
C LYS A 81 -8.47 -10.16 3.56
N LEU A 82 -8.97 -11.23 2.98
CA LEU A 82 -8.72 -11.58 1.58
C LEU A 82 -9.75 -10.85 0.71
N LEU A 83 -9.27 -9.97 -0.16
CA LEU A 83 -10.11 -9.30 -1.15
C LEU A 83 -9.65 -9.68 -2.56
N GLY A 84 -10.60 -9.90 -3.45
CA GLY A 84 -10.31 -9.95 -4.88
C GLY A 84 -9.94 -8.56 -5.42
N SER A 85 -9.28 -8.52 -6.57
CA SER A 85 -8.87 -7.26 -7.20
C SER A 85 -10.04 -6.32 -7.49
N ARG A 86 -11.22 -6.88 -7.84
CA ARG A 86 -12.45 -6.09 -8.03
C ARG A 86 -12.91 -5.44 -6.72
N ASP A 87 -12.95 -6.19 -5.62
CA ASP A 87 -13.39 -5.66 -4.33
C ASP A 87 -12.44 -4.61 -3.81
N PHE A 88 -11.14 -4.81 -4.01
CA PHE A 88 -10.12 -3.81 -3.70
C PHE A 88 -10.32 -2.53 -4.54
N SER A 89 -10.60 -2.66 -5.84
CA SER A 89 -10.89 -1.51 -6.70
C SER A 89 -12.15 -0.75 -6.26
N ILE A 90 -13.21 -1.47 -5.88
CA ILE A 90 -14.44 -0.90 -5.34
C ILE A 90 -14.15 -0.16 -4.03
N HIS A 91 -13.30 -0.72 -3.15
CA HIS A 91 -12.91 -0.07 -1.91
C HIS A 91 -12.23 1.28 -2.19
N LEU A 92 -11.23 1.33 -3.08
CA LEU A 92 -10.56 2.58 -3.45
C LEU A 92 -11.52 3.59 -4.10
N GLY A 93 -12.38 3.11 -4.99
CA GLY A 93 -13.42 3.93 -5.64
C GLY A 93 -14.36 4.58 -4.63
N LYS A 94 -14.89 3.81 -3.67
CA LYS A 94 -15.75 4.33 -2.61
C LYS A 94 -15.08 5.42 -1.78
N ARG A 95 -13.79 5.26 -1.44
CA ARG A 95 -13.04 6.27 -0.68
C ARG A 95 -12.84 7.56 -1.48
N ARG A 96 -12.57 7.44 -2.77
CA ARG A 96 -12.58 8.58 -3.68
C ARG A 96 -13.93 9.30 -3.67
N ASP A 97 -15.01 8.55 -3.80
CA ASP A 97 -16.38 9.09 -3.97
C ASP A 97 -16.87 9.81 -2.71
N VAL A 98 -16.45 9.36 -1.52
CA VAL A 98 -16.76 10.06 -0.26
C VAL A 98 -15.79 11.21 0.05
N GLY A 99 -14.85 11.50 -0.84
CA GLY A 99 -13.94 12.64 -0.71
C GLY A 99 -12.77 12.41 0.25
N THR A 100 -12.38 11.16 0.52
CA THR A 100 -11.18 10.88 1.33
C THR A 100 -9.96 11.58 0.71
N PRO A 101 -9.24 12.45 1.43
CA PRO A 101 -8.16 13.24 0.84
C PRO A 101 -6.98 12.38 0.42
N ALA A 102 -6.62 11.38 1.24
CA ALA A 102 -5.52 10.47 0.97
C ALA A 102 -5.77 9.09 1.59
N MET A 103 -5.16 8.08 1.00
CA MET A 103 -5.05 6.73 1.57
C MET A 103 -3.59 6.30 1.58
N ALA A 104 -3.09 5.94 2.75
CA ALA A 104 -1.78 5.32 2.91
C ALA A 104 -1.96 3.79 2.97
N LEU A 105 -1.26 3.08 2.09
CA LEU A 105 -1.24 1.63 2.03
C LEU A 105 0.12 1.18 2.60
N ALA A 106 0.12 0.73 3.85
CA ALA A 106 1.34 0.45 4.60
C ALA A 106 1.80 -1.00 4.46
N ILE A 107 3.08 -1.18 4.13
CA ILE A 107 3.79 -2.45 4.14
C ILE A 107 4.91 -2.36 5.17
N GLY A 108 4.92 -3.29 6.12
CA GLY A 108 5.94 -3.38 7.16
C GLY A 108 7.29 -3.86 6.63
N GLY A 109 8.30 -3.72 7.48
CA GLY A 109 9.61 -4.31 7.26
C GLY A 109 9.65 -5.83 7.54
N PRO A 110 10.84 -6.41 7.70
CA PRO A 110 11.01 -7.86 7.89
C PRO A 110 10.28 -8.44 9.11
N ASP A 111 10.05 -7.65 10.14
CA ASP A 111 9.35 -8.09 11.36
C ASP A 111 7.80 -7.94 11.25
N GLY A 112 7.30 -7.39 10.14
CA GLY A 112 5.88 -7.09 9.93
C GLY A 112 5.43 -5.79 10.61
N LEU A 113 4.12 -5.57 10.67
CA LEU A 113 3.50 -4.38 11.26
C LEU A 113 3.19 -4.58 12.75
N ALA A 114 3.38 -3.53 13.55
CA ALA A 114 2.92 -3.51 14.93
C ALA A 114 1.39 -3.55 15.03
N ALA A 115 0.87 -4.03 16.17
CA ALA A 115 -0.57 -4.10 16.43
C ALA A 115 -1.23 -2.73 16.30
N GLU A 116 -0.62 -1.67 16.80
CA GLU A 116 -1.15 -0.31 16.75
C GLU A 116 -1.39 0.23 15.33
N VAL A 117 -0.57 -0.20 14.34
CA VAL A 117 -0.78 0.14 12.93
C VAL A 117 -2.02 -0.58 12.39
N ARG A 118 -2.17 -1.87 12.72
CA ARG A 118 -3.34 -2.66 12.30
C ARG A 118 -4.64 -2.16 12.93
N GLU A 119 -4.60 -1.80 14.20
CA GLU A 119 -5.75 -1.24 14.93
C GLU A 119 -6.18 0.12 14.39
N LYS A 120 -5.23 0.94 13.96
CA LYS A 120 -5.51 2.24 13.34
C LYS A 120 -6.00 2.14 11.90
N ALA A 121 -5.74 1.02 11.24
CA ALA A 121 -6.11 0.83 9.83
C ALA A 121 -7.63 0.69 9.67
N SER A 122 -8.20 1.39 8.69
CA SER A 122 -9.60 1.21 8.27
C SER A 122 -9.84 -0.11 7.54
N LEU A 123 -8.76 -0.69 7.01
CA LEU A 123 -8.73 -2.00 6.37
C LEU A 123 -7.37 -2.66 6.62
N VAL A 124 -7.40 -3.89 7.13
CA VAL A 124 -6.24 -4.78 7.14
C VAL A 124 -6.44 -5.79 6.01
N LEU A 125 -5.52 -5.80 5.05
CA LEU A 125 -5.61 -6.53 3.79
C LEU A 125 -4.50 -7.57 3.70
N SER A 126 -4.86 -8.82 3.39
CA SER A 126 -3.91 -9.90 3.12
C SER A 126 -3.72 -10.11 1.62
N LEU A 127 -2.46 -10.35 1.21
CA LEU A 127 -2.13 -10.78 -0.15
C LEU A 127 -2.24 -12.29 -0.34
N GLY A 128 -2.72 -13.00 0.66
CA GLY A 128 -2.87 -14.45 0.67
C GLY A 128 -2.12 -15.11 1.84
N PRO A 129 -2.27 -16.43 1.99
CA PRO A 129 -1.69 -17.17 3.13
C PRO A 129 -0.19 -17.43 2.98
N MET A 130 0.39 -17.18 1.81
CA MET A 130 1.82 -17.37 1.57
C MET A 130 2.61 -16.16 2.05
N THR A 131 3.77 -16.39 2.64
CA THR A 131 4.69 -15.33 3.05
C THR A 131 5.46 -14.80 1.84
N PHE A 132 5.47 -13.49 1.65
CA PHE A 132 6.26 -12.81 0.62
C PHE A 132 7.40 -12.02 1.25
N PRO A 133 8.59 -11.99 0.63
CA PRO A 133 9.57 -10.96 0.93
C PRO A 133 8.94 -9.58 0.76
N HIS A 134 9.27 -8.63 1.66
CA HIS A 134 8.64 -7.30 1.63
C HIS A 134 8.83 -6.56 0.28
N ASN A 135 9.93 -6.78 -0.44
CA ASN A 135 10.12 -6.22 -1.78
C ASN A 135 9.12 -6.76 -2.80
N LEU A 136 8.78 -8.06 -2.75
CA LEU A 136 7.76 -8.65 -3.63
C LEU A 136 6.36 -8.17 -3.22
N ALA A 137 6.05 -8.11 -1.93
CA ALA A 137 4.78 -7.56 -1.45
C ALA A 137 4.57 -6.12 -1.95
N ARG A 138 5.62 -5.30 -1.96
CA ARG A 138 5.62 -3.93 -2.51
C ARG A 138 5.27 -3.89 -4.00
N ILE A 139 5.87 -4.78 -4.80
CA ILE A 139 5.60 -4.87 -6.24
C ILE A 139 4.15 -5.29 -6.47
N ILE A 140 3.68 -6.31 -5.74
CA ILE A 140 2.30 -6.80 -5.84
C ILE A 140 1.31 -5.68 -5.47
N ALA A 141 1.55 -4.97 -4.37
CA ALA A 141 0.69 -3.87 -3.95
C ALA A 141 0.66 -2.73 -4.99
N ALA A 142 1.81 -2.35 -5.55
CA ALA A 142 1.88 -1.34 -6.62
C ALA A 142 1.12 -1.79 -7.88
N GLU A 143 1.24 -3.05 -8.27
CA GLU A 143 0.48 -3.65 -9.37
C GLU A 143 -1.01 -3.64 -9.09
N GLN A 144 -1.45 -4.00 -7.89
CA GLN A 144 -2.87 -3.99 -7.53
C GLN A 144 -3.47 -2.59 -7.50
N ILE A 145 -2.72 -1.56 -7.14
CA ILE A 145 -3.16 -0.16 -7.27
C ILE A 145 -3.35 0.21 -8.74
N TYR A 146 -2.42 -0.16 -9.62
CA TYR A 146 -2.56 0.03 -11.06
C TYR A 146 -3.77 -0.73 -11.60
N ARG A 147 -3.92 -2.02 -11.25
CA ARG A 147 -5.05 -2.86 -11.64
C ARG A 147 -6.39 -2.26 -11.18
N ALA A 148 -6.45 -1.74 -9.96
CA ALA A 148 -7.65 -1.07 -9.45
C ALA A 148 -8.03 0.13 -10.30
N ALA A 149 -7.07 0.97 -10.70
CA ALA A 149 -7.33 2.09 -11.61
C ALA A 149 -7.84 1.62 -12.98
N THR A 150 -7.30 0.52 -13.52
CA THR A 150 -7.75 -0.06 -14.79
C THR A 150 -9.15 -0.66 -14.71
N ILE A 151 -9.50 -1.31 -13.61
CA ILE A 151 -10.86 -1.82 -13.38
C ILE A 151 -11.86 -0.65 -13.33
N LEU A 152 -11.56 0.39 -12.56
CA LEU A 152 -12.43 1.57 -12.42
C LEU A 152 -12.62 2.34 -13.73
N SER A 153 -11.64 2.31 -14.63
CA SER A 153 -11.71 2.96 -15.96
C SER A 153 -12.29 2.07 -17.05
N GLY A 154 -12.56 0.79 -16.80
CA GLY A 154 -12.99 -0.16 -17.83
C GLY A 154 -11.88 -0.55 -18.81
N HIS A 155 -10.61 -0.32 -18.47
CA HIS A 155 -9.46 -0.68 -19.32
C HIS A 155 -9.26 -2.21 -19.36
N PRO A 156 -8.91 -2.83 -20.51
CA PRO A 156 -8.85 -4.28 -20.70
C PRO A 156 -7.65 -4.99 -20.05
N TYR A 157 -6.89 -4.31 -19.19
CA TYR A 157 -5.76 -4.90 -18.46
C TYR A 157 -6.22 -6.01 -17.51
N HIS A 158 -7.33 -5.76 -16.77
CA HIS A 158 -7.93 -6.79 -15.93
C HIS A 158 -8.84 -7.69 -16.77
N ARG A 159 -8.64 -8.98 -16.60
CA ARG A 159 -9.51 -10.02 -17.18
C ARG A 159 -9.96 -10.92 -16.04
N ASP A 160 -11.25 -11.25 -16.02
CA ASP A 160 -11.86 -12.21 -15.10
C ASP A 160 -11.46 -13.63 -15.48
#